data_e861d0089cac98171055523655200d52
#
_entry.id   e861d0089cac98171055523655200d52
#
_cell.length_a   1.000
_cell.length_b   1.000
_cell.length_c   1.000
_cell.angle_alpha   90.00
_cell.angle_beta   90.00
_cell.angle_gamma   90.00
#
_symmetry.space_group_name_H-M   'P 1'
#
loop_
_entity.id
_entity.type
_entity.pdbx_description
1 polymer ?
#
loop_
_entity_poly.entity_id
_entity_poly.type
_entity_poly.pdbx_seq_one_letter_code
_entity_poly.pdbx_strand_id
1 'polypeptide(L)'
;VDTKTKSKKAAADDIGRETRLELYRLQLELRYCEKRAYDLFLQNLVKGTSHLSLGQEAIAAAFGVAMRPDDWTFCTYRGHAHTLARGASMAGMLGELMGRECGMLGGKGGSMHLTDVEKGAMGSYAIIGAHLPVATGAAWSAQYRGTEQVAVCFFGDGTTNIGAFHEALNFAVVWKLPVVFVCENNLYMEYTPIASVTAVEHPAADRAGAYNLEKVVVDGNDADEVYLNAVKYMNRARKGGGPALIEAMTYRHSGHSRADPAKYRPEGELERWLKRDPCVIYRERLLKLGVTEATVAEMEKEAMRKVDEATAIAKASPPPRVDGIEKNVWADGGSAWRN
;
A
#
# COMPACT_ATOMS: atom_id res chain seq x y z
N VAL A 1 25.78 -29.11 16.41
CA VAL A 1 24.43 -29.49 15.90
C VAL A 1 23.71 -28.28 15.32
N ASP A 2 24.37 -27.29 14.63
CA ASP A 2 23.61 -26.08 14.27
C ASP A 2 23.84 -25.53 12.86
N THR A 3 24.72 -26.07 12.07
CA THR A 3 25.01 -25.58 10.72
C THR A 3 24.03 -26.10 9.65
N LYS A 4 23.52 -27.32 9.82
CA LYS A 4 22.54 -27.89 8.86
C LYS A 4 21.15 -27.31 8.99
N THR A 5 20.74 -26.83 10.16
CA THR A 5 19.44 -26.20 10.40
C THR A 5 19.42 -24.77 9.89
N LYS A 6 20.51 -24.01 10.06
CA LYS A 6 20.68 -22.68 9.48
C LYS A 6 20.72 -22.70 7.94
N SER A 7 21.39 -23.68 7.34
CA SER A 7 21.47 -23.87 5.89
C SER A 7 20.10 -24.22 5.27
N LYS A 8 19.30 -25.07 5.92
CA LYS A 8 17.94 -25.41 5.44
C LYS A 8 16.97 -24.24 5.59
N LYS A 9 17.07 -23.43 6.65
CA LYS A 9 16.24 -22.24 6.84
C LYS A 9 16.59 -21.18 5.81
N ALA A 10 17.87 -20.91 5.56
CA ALA A 10 18.32 -19.96 4.55
C ALA A 10 17.91 -20.35 3.12
N ALA A 11 17.84 -21.65 2.79
CA ALA A 11 17.38 -22.11 1.49
C ALA A 11 15.86 -22.08 1.34
N ALA A 12 15.10 -22.18 2.44
CA ALA A 12 13.64 -22.07 2.45
C ALA A 12 13.15 -20.62 2.37
N ASP A 13 13.99 -19.67 2.77
CA ASP A 13 13.71 -18.22 2.75
C ASP A 13 14.24 -17.52 1.48
N ASP A 14 14.80 -18.26 0.52
CA ASP A 14 15.26 -17.69 -0.74
C ASP A 14 14.09 -17.50 -1.71
N ILE A 15 13.73 -16.25 -1.94
CA ILE A 15 12.63 -15.85 -2.84
C ILE A 15 13.01 -15.86 -4.33
N GLY A 16 14.26 -16.16 -4.65
CA GLY A 16 14.80 -16.20 -6.01
C GLY A 16 15.14 -14.81 -6.59
N ARG A 17 16.02 -14.86 -7.60
CA ARG A 17 16.54 -13.63 -8.24
C ARG A 17 15.45 -12.83 -8.99
N GLU A 18 14.59 -13.51 -9.73
CA GLU A 18 13.54 -12.86 -10.53
C GLU A 18 12.56 -12.11 -9.65
N THR A 19 12.10 -12.72 -8.56
CA THR A 19 11.23 -12.06 -7.57
C THR A 19 11.89 -10.81 -7.00
N ARG A 20 13.19 -10.88 -6.68
CA ARG A 20 13.93 -9.72 -6.15
C ARG A 20 14.06 -8.60 -7.17
N LEU A 21 14.31 -8.91 -8.43
CA LEU A 21 14.34 -7.90 -9.48
C LEU A 21 12.96 -7.25 -9.65
N GLU A 22 11.89 -8.02 -9.58
CA GLU A 22 10.53 -7.50 -9.66
C GLU A 22 10.18 -6.60 -8.46
N LEU A 23 10.55 -7.02 -7.24
CA LEU A 23 10.39 -6.19 -6.03
C LEU A 23 11.13 -4.85 -6.17
N TYR A 24 12.35 -4.87 -6.69
CA TYR A 24 13.10 -3.63 -6.87
C TYR A 24 12.54 -2.75 -7.96
N ARG A 25 12.18 -3.34 -9.10
CA ARG A 25 11.52 -2.63 -10.20
C ARG A 25 10.28 -1.88 -9.69
N LEU A 26 9.43 -2.57 -8.95
CA LEU A 26 8.20 -1.98 -8.45
C LEU A 26 8.48 -0.89 -7.42
N GLN A 27 9.41 -1.09 -6.48
CA GLN A 27 9.82 -0.04 -5.54
C GLN A 27 10.31 1.23 -6.25
N LEU A 28 11.07 1.10 -7.34
CA LEU A 28 11.53 2.25 -8.13
C LEU A 28 10.38 2.98 -8.82
N GLU A 29 9.47 2.24 -9.44
CA GLU A 29 8.30 2.80 -10.12
C GLU A 29 7.42 3.58 -9.12
N LEU A 30 7.16 3.00 -7.94
CA LEU A 30 6.42 3.66 -6.87
C LEU A 30 7.13 4.93 -6.38
N ARG A 31 8.43 4.84 -6.08
CA ARG A 31 9.25 5.95 -5.62
C ARG A 31 9.27 7.12 -6.60
N TYR A 32 9.50 6.84 -7.87
CA TYR A 32 9.62 7.90 -8.87
C TYR A 32 8.26 8.51 -9.21
N CYS A 33 7.20 7.71 -9.19
CA CYS A 33 5.83 8.20 -9.38
C CYS A 33 5.41 9.13 -8.22
N GLU A 34 5.72 8.78 -6.98
CA GLU A 34 5.44 9.62 -5.81
C GLU A 34 6.27 10.93 -5.81
N LYS A 35 7.55 10.87 -6.18
CA LYS A 35 8.36 12.07 -6.37
C LYS A 35 7.77 12.96 -7.46
N ARG A 36 7.35 12.37 -8.59
CA ARG A 36 6.69 13.09 -9.66
C ARG A 36 5.37 13.74 -9.20
N ALA A 37 4.56 13.05 -8.40
CA ALA A 37 3.35 13.62 -7.84
C ALA A 37 3.65 14.86 -6.97
N TYR A 38 4.75 14.83 -6.22
CA TYR A 38 5.22 15.99 -5.45
C TYR A 38 5.67 17.13 -6.35
N ASP A 39 6.46 16.87 -7.39
CA ASP A 39 6.93 17.88 -8.35
C ASP A 39 5.76 18.55 -9.08
N LEU A 40 4.74 17.76 -9.47
CA LEU A 40 3.53 18.28 -10.10
C LEU A 40 2.71 19.15 -9.14
N PHE A 41 2.73 18.84 -7.85
CA PHE A 41 2.14 19.73 -6.85
C PHE A 41 2.89 21.07 -6.75
N LEU A 42 4.21 21.06 -6.70
CA LEU A 42 5.00 22.31 -6.68
C LEU A 42 4.74 23.17 -7.91
N GLN A 43 4.38 22.56 -9.05
CA GLN A 43 3.93 23.22 -10.26
C GLN A 43 2.45 23.67 -10.20
N ASN A 44 1.76 23.47 -9.07
CA ASN A 44 0.33 23.79 -8.89
C ASN A 44 -0.60 23.00 -9.84
N LEU A 45 -0.17 21.86 -10.35
CA LEU A 45 -0.97 21.00 -11.22
C LEU A 45 -1.80 19.98 -10.44
N VAL A 46 -1.32 19.53 -9.27
CA VAL A 46 -2.09 18.63 -8.38
C VAL A 46 -2.85 19.46 -7.36
N LYS A 47 -4.17 19.27 -7.32
CA LYS A 47 -5.09 20.02 -6.45
C LYS A 47 -5.51 19.17 -5.23
N GLY A 48 -6.08 19.86 -4.23
CA GLY A 48 -6.57 19.21 -3.02
C GLY A 48 -5.46 18.63 -2.14
N THR A 49 -5.82 17.79 -1.18
CA THR A 49 -4.90 17.14 -0.25
C THR A 49 -4.32 15.86 -0.88
N SER A 50 -3.03 15.63 -0.72
CA SER A 50 -2.34 14.44 -1.19
C SER A 50 -1.37 13.93 -0.13
N HIS A 51 -1.23 12.61 -0.03
CA HIS A 51 -0.43 11.93 0.97
C HIS A 51 0.51 10.95 0.29
N LEU A 52 1.81 11.23 0.34
CA LEU A 52 2.83 10.45 -0.35
C LEU A 52 3.28 9.24 0.47
N SER A 53 3.53 8.12 -0.20
CA SER A 53 4.03 6.86 0.40
C SER A 53 5.55 6.77 0.43
N LEU A 54 6.26 7.89 0.25
CA LEU A 54 7.74 7.92 0.25
C LEU A 54 8.30 7.33 1.55
N GLY A 55 9.16 6.32 1.41
CA GLY A 55 9.76 5.57 2.51
C GLY A 55 9.02 4.26 2.87
N GLN A 56 7.84 4.01 2.30
CA GLN A 56 7.00 2.85 2.59
C GLN A 56 6.83 1.91 1.37
N GLU A 57 7.63 2.10 0.31
CA GLU A 57 7.47 1.41 -0.97
C GLU A 57 7.65 -0.10 -0.88
N ALA A 58 8.50 -0.58 0.05
CA ALA A 58 8.76 -2.02 0.21
C ALA A 58 7.50 -2.81 0.57
N ILE A 59 6.62 -2.24 1.40
CA ILE A 59 5.37 -2.91 1.80
C ILE A 59 4.45 -3.06 0.60
N ALA A 60 4.20 -1.97 -0.13
CA ALA A 60 3.33 -1.99 -1.30
C ALA A 60 3.88 -2.90 -2.41
N ALA A 61 5.20 -2.83 -2.69
CA ALA A 61 5.84 -3.67 -3.68
C ALA A 61 5.78 -5.15 -3.31
N ALA A 62 6.06 -5.51 -2.06
CA ALA A 62 6.06 -6.88 -1.60
C ALA A 62 4.68 -7.54 -1.71
N PHE A 63 3.64 -6.86 -1.27
CA PHE A 63 2.27 -7.34 -1.42
C PHE A 63 1.83 -7.37 -2.88
N GLY A 64 2.17 -6.34 -3.68
CA GLY A 64 1.86 -6.30 -5.11
C GLY A 64 2.40 -7.50 -5.88
N VAL A 65 3.65 -7.90 -5.58
CA VAL A 65 4.29 -9.09 -6.19
C VAL A 65 3.72 -10.41 -5.64
N ALA A 66 3.30 -10.44 -4.37
CA ALA A 66 2.77 -11.65 -3.73
C ALA A 66 1.30 -11.94 -4.10
N MET A 67 0.51 -10.92 -4.44
CA MET A 67 -0.91 -11.05 -4.70
C MET A 67 -1.20 -11.67 -6.07
N ARG A 68 -2.29 -12.44 -6.13
CA ARG A 68 -2.86 -12.89 -7.40
C ARG A 68 -3.61 -11.76 -8.10
N PRO A 69 -3.79 -11.82 -9.43
CA PRO A 69 -4.57 -10.80 -10.16
C PRO A 69 -6.01 -10.62 -9.65
N ASP A 70 -6.62 -11.68 -9.13
CA ASP A 70 -8.00 -11.72 -8.62
C ASP A 70 -8.14 -11.35 -7.14
N ASP A 71 -7.06 -11.17 -6.40
CA ASP A 71 -7.09 -10.68 -5.01
C ASP A 71 -7.46 -9.20 -4.94
N TRP A 72 -8.00 -8.77 -3.80
CA TRP A 72 -8.49 -7.41 -3.58
C TRP A 72 -7.62 -6.63 -2.59
N THR A 73 -7.41 -5.35 -2.88
CA THR A 73 -6.68 -4.41 -2.02
C THR A 73 -7.59 -3.28 -1.56
N PHE A 74 -7.55 -2.99 -0.28
CA PHE A 74 -8.20 -1.84 0.36
C PHE A 74 -7.13 -1.04 1.09
N CYS A 75 -7.11 0.27 0.92
CA CYS A 75 -6.08 1.12 1.54
C CYS A 75 -6.64 2.45 2.04
N THR A 76 -5.82 3.17 2.78
CA THR A 76 -6.14 4.51 3.26
C THR A 76 -5.99 5.54 2.13
N TYR A 77 -6.22 6.81 2.44
CA TYR A 77 -5.94 7.94 1.54
C TYR A 77 -4.46 8.03 1.06
N ARG A 78 -3.53 7.31 1.69
CA ARG A 78 -2.12 7.11 1.24
C ARG A 78 -2.04 5.89 0.32
N GLY A 79 -2.93 5.83 -0.67
CA GLY A 79 -3.15 4.65 -1.47
C GLY A 79 -2.39 4.59 -2.80
N HIS A 80 -1.60 5.60 -3.16
CA HIS A 80 -0.92 5.66 -4.46
C HIS A 80 -0.09 4.41 -4.74
N ALA A 81 0.82 4.07 -3.82
CA ALA A 81 1.70 2.92 -3.97
C ALA A 81 0.91 1.60 -4.04
N HIS A 82 -0.08 1.41 -3.19
CA HIS A 82 -0.90 0.19 -3.20
C HIS A 82 -1.70 0.03 -4.49
N THR A 83 -2.29 1.12 -4.99
CA THR A 83 -3.06 1.11 -6.25
C THR A 83 -2.15 0.80 -7.44
N LEU A 84 -0.97 1.44 -7.53
CA LEU A 84 0.01 1.17 -8.58
C LEU A 84 0.59 -0.24 -8.49
N ALA A 85 0.84 -0.75 -7.27
CA ALA A 85 1.35 -2.10 -7.05
C ALA A 85 0.37 -3.20 -7.51
N ARG A 86 -0.93 -2.88 -7.64
CA ARG A 86 -1.92 -3.74 -8.26
C ARG A 86 -1.90 -3.71 -9.80
N GLY A 87 -1.05 -2.88 -10.39
CA GLY A 87 -0.95 -2.72 -11.85
C GLY A 87 -1.89 -1.68 -12.43
N ALA A 88 -2.42 -0.78 -11.62
CA ALA A 88 -3.16 0.38 -12.11
C ALA A 88 -2.24 1.31 -12.91
N SER A 89 -2.82 2.06 -13.85
CA SER A 89 -2.07 2.94 -14.75
C SER A 89 -1.43 4.12 -14.02
N MET A 90 -0.11 4.32 -14.18
CA MET A 90 0.57 5.53 -13.70
C MET A 90 0.00 6.80 -14.32
N ALA A 91 -0.31 6.78 -15.62
CA ALA A 91 -0.93 7.91 -16.31
C ALA A 91 -2.34 8.18 -15.75
N GLY A 92 -3.12 7.11 -15.48
CA GLY A 92 -4.42 7.20 -14.85
C GLY A 92 -4.34 7.77 -13.42
N MET A 93 -3.36 7.35 -12.62
CA MET A 93 -3.15 7.90 -11.28
C MET A 93 -2.75 9.38 -11.34
N LEU A 94 -1.72 9.74 -12.11
CA LEU A 94 -1.26 11.13 -12.24
C LEU A 94 -2.36 12.03 -12.83
N GLY A 95 -3.12 11.51 -13.80
CA GLY A 95 -4.29 12.19 -14.37
C GLY A 95 -5.36 12.46 -13.32
N GLU A 96 -5.63 11.49 -12.45
CA GLU A 96 -6.59 11.64 -11.34
C GLU A 96 -6.15 12.72 -10.35
N LEU A 97 -4.86 12.71 -9.95
CA LEU A 97 -4.28 13.72 -9.06
C LEU A 97 -4.36 15.13 -9.65
N MET A 98 -4.24 15.27 -10.97
CA MET A 98 -4.31 16.55 -11.67
C MET A 98 -5.74 16.94 -12.07
N GLY A 99 -6.76 16.12 -11.79
CA GLY A 99 -8.13 16.35 -12.22
C GLY A 99 -8.25 16.35 -13.74
N ARG A 100 -7.73 15.31 -14.41
CA ARG A 100 -7.76 15.13 -15.86
C ARG A 100 -8.72 14.03 -16.27
N GLU A 101 -9.26 14.12 -17.49
CA GLU A 101 -10.20 13.14 -18.04
C GLU A 101 -9.60 11.72 -18.12
N CYS A 102 -8.30 11.59 -18.38
CA CYS A 102 -7.59 10.30 -18.37
C CYS A 102 -7.38 9.71 -16.97
N GLY A 103 -7.77 10.44 -15.91
CA GLY A 103 -7.72 9.92 -14.54
C GLY A 103 -8.54 8.64 -14.38
N MET A 104 -8.12 7.72 -13.52
CA MET A 104 -8.78 6.43 -13.34
C MET A 104 -10.25 6.54 -12.89
N LEU A 105 -10.64 7.67 -12.31
CA LEU A 105 -12.02 8.03 -11.97
C LEU A 105 -12.52 9.23 -12.80
N GLY A 106 -11.89 9.49 -13.95
CA GLY A 106 -12.20 10.63 -14.79
C GLY A 106 -11.86 11.98 -14.15
N GLY A 107 -10.88 12.03 -13.24
CA GLY A 107 -10.45 13.23 -12.54
C GLY A 107 -11.38 13.73 -11.44
N LYS A 108 -12.34 12.91 -10.99
CA LYS A 108 -13.37 13.29 -10.00
C LYS A 108 -13.01 12.96 -8.55
N GLY A 109 -12.26 11.89 -8.33
CA GLY A 109 -11.95 11.38 -6.99
C GLY A 109 -10.73 12.06 -6.36
N GLY A 110 -9.72 12.35 -7.14
CA GLY A 110 -8.45 12.90 -6.68
C GLY A 110 -7.61 11.90 -5.89
N SER A 111 -6.54 12.40 -5.28
CA SER A 111 -5.48 11.61 -4.63
C SER A 111 -5.98 10.63 -3.55
N MET A 112 -7.05 10.94 -2.84
CA MET A 112 -7.51 10.17 -1.67
C MET A 112 -8.55 9.09 -2.00
N HIS A 113 -8.95 8.95 -3.27
CA HIS A 113 -10.06 8.06 -3.67
C HIS A 113 -9.72 7.16 -4.85
N LEU A 114 -8.43 6.87 -5.06
CA LEU A 114 -7.98 6.03 -6.16
C LEU A 114 -8.64 4.66 -6.11
N THR A 115 -9.22 4.24 -7.23
CA THR A 115 -9.93 2.98 -7.36
C THR A 115 -9.75 2.42 -8.77
N ASP A 116 -9.36 1.17 -8.88
CA ASP A 116 -9.26 0.41 -10.15
C ASP A 116 -9.75 -1.01 -9.91
N VAL A 117 -11.05 -1.21 -10.06
CA VAL A 117 -11.72 -2.48 -9.74
C VAL A 117 -11.22 -3.61 -10.64
N GLU A 118 -10.87 -3.34 -11.91
CA GLU A 118 -10.34 -4.33 -12.83
C GLU A 118 -8.98 -4.88 -12.38
N LYS A 119 -8.22 -4.09 -11.64
CA LYS A 119 -6.93 -4.47 -11.05
C LYS A 119 -7.08 -4.97 -9.61
N GLY A 120 -8.28 -5.07 -9.08
CA GLY A 120 -8.52 -5.44 -7.69
C GLY A 120 -8.13 -4.35 -6.68
N ALA A 121 -7.84 -3.12 -7.11
CA ALA A 121 -7.66 -1.97 -6.24
C ALA A 121 -9.04 -1.40 -5.88
N MET A 122 -9.61 -1.86 -4.75
CA MET A 122 -11.01 -1.63 -4.37
C MET A 122 -11.24 -0.30 -3.68
N GLY A 123 -10.23 0.54 -3.61
CA GLY A 123 -10.32 1.94 -3.21
C GLY A 123 -9.33 2.39 -2.17
N SER A 124 -9.05 3.68 -2.26
CA SER A 124 -8.42 4.48 -1.21
C SER A 124 -9.52 5.19 -0.43
N TYR A 125 -9.46 5.11 0.90
CA TYR A 125 -10.52 5.61 1.78
C TYR A 125 -10.04 6.81 2.58
N ALA A 126 -10.72 7.93 2.46
CA ALA A 126 -10.42 9.14 3.21
C ALA A 126 -10.80 9.00 4.69
N ILE A 127 -11.85 8.24 5.00
CA ILE A 127 -12.30 8.00 6.37
C ILE A 127 -11.48 6.87 6.98
N ILE A 128 -10.66 7.21 7.98
CA ILE A 128 -9.77 6.25 8.65
C ILE A 128 -10.57 5.13 9.31
N GLY A 129 -10.15 3.90 9.05
CA GLY A 129 -10.76 2.70 9.62
C GLY A 129 -12.01 2.20 8.88
N ALA A 130 -12.69 3.03 8.08
CA ALA A 130 -13.92 2.62 7.39
C ALA A 130 -13.71 1.47 6.41
N HIS A 131 -12.53 1.35 5.83
CA HIS A 131 -12.21 0.30 4.86
C HIS A 131 -11.95 -1.09 5.49
N LEU A 132 -11.69 -1.18 6.80
CA LEU A 132 -11.47 -2.47 7.46
C LEU A 132 -12.72 -3.35 7.42
N PRO A 133 -13.91 -2.91 7.88
CA PRO A 133 -15.12 -3.70 7.75
C PRO A 133 -15.54 -3.92 6.29
N VAL A 134 -15.23 -2.99 5.36
CA VAL A 134 -15.48 -3.19 3.92
C VAL A 134 -14.62 -4.34 3.38
N ALA A 135 -13.32 -4.36 3.69
CA ALA A 135 -12.40 -5.45 3.32
C ALA A 135 -12.85 -6.80 3.93
N THR A 136 -13.34 -6.77 5.17
CA THR A 136 -13.91 -7.94 5.85
C THR A 136 -15.15 -8.46 5.12
N GLY A 137 -16.03 -7.55 4.67
CA GLY A 137 -17.20 -7.88 3.86
C GLY A 137 -16.84 -8.47 2.48
N ALA A 138 -15.80 -7.95 1.84
CA ALA A 138 -15.27 -8.51 0.59
C ALA A 138 -14.73 -9.94 0.80
N ALA A 139 -13.96 -10.17 1.87
CA ALA A 139 -13.48 -11.51 2.22
C ALA A 139 -14.63 -12.47 2.52
N TRP A 140 -15.68 -12.00 3.19
CA TRP A 140 -16.89 -12.79 3.40
C TRP A 140 -17.58 -13.14 2.08
N SER A 141 -17.68 -12.18 1.16
CA SER A 141 -18.20 -12.43 -0.19
C SER A 141 -17.40 -13.50 -0.93
N ALA A 142 -16.06 -13.46 -0.87
CA ALA A 142 -15.21 -14.49 -1.46
C ALA A 142 -15.50 -15.88 -0.87
N GLN A 143 -15.56 -15.97 0.45
CA GLN A 143 -15.87 -17.22 1.15
C GLN A 143 -17.28 -17.75 0.80
N TYR A 144 -18.28 -16.88 0.83
CA TYR A 144 -19.66 -17.24 0.49
C TYR A 144 -19.80 -17.73 -0.96
N ARG A 145 -19.07 -17.14 -1.88
CA ARG A 145 -19.05 -17.52 -3.30
C ARG A 145 -18.17 -18.72 -3.60
N GLY A 146 -17.40 -19.20 -2.62
CA GLY A 146 -16.46 -20.30 -2.80
C GLY A 146 -15.28 -19.96 -3.71
N THR A 147 -14.89 -18.68 -3.81
CA THR A 147 -13.70 -18.26 -4.54
C THR A 147 -12.46 -18.32 -3.65
N GLU A 148 -11.28 -18.38 -4.28
CA GLU A 148 -10.00 -18.41 -3.55
C GLU A 148 -9.41 -17.01 -3.35
N GLN A 149 -10.18 -15.95 -3.57
CA GLN A 149 -9.70 -14.56 -3.44
C GLN A 149 -9.39 -14.23 -1.99
N VAL A 150 -8.37 -13.41 -1.80
CA VAL A 150 -7.98 -12.86 -0.50
C VAL A 150 -8.15 -11.34 -0.55
N ALA A 151 -8.72 -10.77 0.50
CA ALA A 151 -8.74 -9.33 0.71
C ALA A 151 -7.49 -8.93 1.51
N VAL A 152 -6.73 -7.94 1.03
CA VAL A 152 -5.62 -7.33 1.76
C VAL A 152 -6.00 -5.90 2.13
N CYS A 153 -5.96 -5.58 3.41
CA CYS A 153 -6.38 -4.30 3.95
C CYS A 153 -5.21 -3.58 4.61
N PHE A 154 -4.74 -2.50 3.99
CA PHE A 154 -3.64 -1.67 4.51
C PHE A 154 -4.19 -0.50 5.32
N PHE A 155 -3.63 -0.26 6.50
CA PHE A 155 -4.03 0.84 7.39
C PHE A 155 -2.85 1.33 8.21
N GLY A 156 -2.92 2.56 8.70
CA GLY A 156 -1.87 3.13 9.55
C GLY A 156 -2.04 2.79 11.03
N ASP A 157 -0.98 2.98 11.78
CA ASP A 157 -0.89 2.74 13.24
C ASP A 157 -2.02 3.42 14.05
N GLY A 158 -2.37 4.66 13.72
CA GLY A 158 -3.45 5.39 14.37
C GLY A 158 -4.84 4.74 14.21
N THR A 159 -5.04 3.94 13.18
CA THR A 159 -6.30 3.21 12.94
C THR A 159 -6.61 2.21 14.05
N THR A 160 -5.61 1.70 14.75
CA THR A 160 -5.78 0.71 15.82
C THR A 160 -6.55 1.23 17.04
N ASN A 161 -6.74 2.55 17.15
CA ASN A 161 -7.48 3.19 18.22
C ASN A 161 -8.96 3.46 17.87
N ILE A 162 -9.42 3.02 16.69
CA ILE A 162 -10.81 3.21 16.23
C ILE A 162 -11.63 1.94 16.43
N GLY A 163 -12.91 2.06 16.79
CA GLY A 163 -13.82 0.93 17.01
C GLY A 163 -13.87 -0.03 15.82
N ALA A 164 -13.92 0.49 14.59
CA ALA A 164 -13.97 -0.31 13.37
C ALA A 164 -12.80 -1.30 13.21
N PHE A 165 -11.60 -0.98 13.74
CA PHE A 165 -10.47 -1.93 13.78
C PHE A 165 -10.83 -3.17 14.60
N HIS A 166 -11.36 -2.97 15.79
CA HIS A 166 -11.74 -4.05 16.71
C HIS A 166 -12.90 -4.89 16.16
N GLU A 167 -13.91 -4.24 15.59
CA GLU A 167 -15.08 -4.88 15.01
C GLU A 167 -14.71 -5.75 13.80
N ALA A 168 -13.90 -5.20 12.87
CA ALA A 168 -13.47 -5.92 11.68
C ALA A 168 -12.62 -7.16 12.01
N LEU A 169 -11.67 -7.05 12.95
CA LEU A 169 -10.85 -8.18 13.39
C LEU A 169 -11.68 -9.27 14.04
N ASN A 170 -12.57 -8.90 14.99
CA ASN A 170 -13.43 -9.86 15.66
C ASN A 170 -14.31 -10.60 14.66
N PHE A 171 -14.95 -9.89 13.75
CA PHE A 171 -15.80 -10.46 12.72
C PHE A 171 -15.02 -11.42 11.80
N ALA A 172 -13.85 -10.99 11.34
CA ALA A 172 -13.00 -11.79 10.46
C ALA A 172 -12.54 -13.10 11.13
N VAL A 173 -12.19 -13.06 12.40
CA VAL A 173 -11.73 -14.23 13.16
C VAL A 173 -12.87 -15.23 13.42
N VAL A 174 -14.02 -14.73 13.89
CA VAL A 174 -15.20 -15.56 14.18
C VAL A 174 -15.61 -16.38 12.94
N TRP A 175 -15.54 -15.79 11.77
CA TRP A 175 -15.97 -16.43 10.53
C TRP A 175 -14.80 -17.02 9.71
N LYS A 176 -13.56 -16.93 10.21
CA LYS A 176 -12.34 -17.43 9.55
C LYS A 176 -12.18 -16.89 8.12
N LEU A 177 -12.43 -15.60 7.95
CA LEU A 177 -12.46 -14.97 6.63
C LEU A 177 -11.07 -14.88 5.98
N PRO A 178 -10.98 -14.98 4.65
CA PRO A 178 -9.73 -14.83 3.90
C PRO A 178 -9.33 -13.36 3.76
N VAL A 179 -8.94 -12.72 4.87
CA VAL A 179 -8.45 -11.34 4.90
C VAL A 179 -7.10 -11.26 5.61
N VAL A 180 -6.21 -10.44 5.05
CA VAL A 180 -4.92 -10.08 5.67
C VAL A 180 -4.95 -8.59 5.98
N PHE A 181 -4.88 -8.25 7.25
CA PHE A 181 -4.78 -6.89 7.76
C PHE A 181 -3.32 -6.51 7.90
N VAL A 182 -2.91 -5.38 7.32
CA VAL A 182 -1.52 -4.91 7.30
C VAL A 182 -1.46 -3.50 7.89
N CYS A 183 -0.89 -3.39 9.08
CA CYS A 183 -0.63 -2.12 9.72
C CYS A 183 0.71 -1.56 9.23
N GLU A 184 0.67 -0.45 8.53
CA GLU A 184 1.86 0.34 8.18
C GLU A 184 2.19 1.25 9.36
N ASN A 185 2.97 0.74 10.33
CA ASN A 185 3.38 1.52 11.49
C ASN A 185 4.56 2.42 11.13
N ASN A 186 4.23 3.66 10.79
CA ASN A 186 5.22 4.67 10.45
C ASN A 186 5.52 5.63 11.62
N LEU A 187 5.14 5.25 12.84
CA LEU A 187 5.36 5.90 14.12
C LEU A 187 4.51 7.17 14.37
N TYR A 188 3.75 7.62 13.39
CA TYR A 188 2.99 8.86 13.49
C TYR A 188 1.59 8.74 12.90
N MET A 189 0.58 8.94 13.70
CA MET A 189 -0.74 9.29 13.21
C MET A 189 -0.78 10.80 12.98
N GLU A 190 -1.06 11.24 11.77
CA GLU A 190 -1.01 12.64 11.35
C GLU A 190 0.23 13.38 11.88
N TYR A 191 0.14 14.14 12.98
CA TYR A 191 1.24 14.89 13.61
C TYR A 191 1.64 14.33 14.98
N THR A 192 0.93 13.32 15.48
CA THR A 192 1.07 12.80 16.84
C THR A 192 1.88 11.50 16.84
N PRO A 193 2.97 11.39 17.61
CA PRO A 193 3.66 10.12 17.79
C PRO A 193 2.72 9.04 18.32
N ILE A 194 2.66 7.88 17.70
CA ILE A 194 1.75 6.81 18.09
C ILE A 194 1.96 6.37 19.55
N ALA A 195 3.19 6.35 20.02
CA ALA A 195 3.54 5.97 21.37
C ALA A 195 2.95 6.90 22.47
N SER A 196 2.54 8.13 22.11
CA SER A 196 1.92 9.07 23.06
C SER A 196 0.42 8.85 23.23
N VAL A 197 -0.21 8.07 22.35
CA VAL A 197 -1.67 7.87 22.31
C VAL A 197 -2.09 6.40 22.28
N THR A 198 -1.11 5.48 22.40
CA THR A 198 -1.36 4.03 22.37
C THR A 198 -0.62 3.40 23.55
N ALA A 199 -1.32 2.55 24.31
CA ALA A 199 -0.82 1.97 25.55
C ALA A 199 0.18 0.81 25.34
N VAL A 200 0.34 0.32 24.10
CA VAL A 200 1.19 -0.82 23.76
C VAL A 200 2.25 -0.40 22.73
N GLU A 201 3.37 -1.10 22.68
CA GLU A 201 4.51 -0.77 21.84
C GLU A 201 4.19 -0.98 20.36
N HIS A 202 3.57 -2.13 20.03
CA HIS A 202 3.14 -2.47 18.68
C HIS A 202 1.62 -2.38 18.60
N PRO A 203 1.07 -1.24 18.15
CA PRO A 203 -0.37 -0.93 18.27
C PRO A 203 -1.30 -1.95 17.61
N ALA A 204 -0.86 -2.62 16.55
CA ALA A 204 -1.63 -3.70 15.92
C ALA A 204 -1.24 -5.07 16.49
N ALA A 205 0.04 -5.42 16.46
CA ALA A 205 0.50 -6.77 16.77
C ALA A 205 0.32 -7.15 18.25
N ASP A 206 0.46 -6.21 19.19
CA ASP A 206 0.23 -6.47 20.63
C ASP A 206 -1.25 -6.71 20.96
N ARG A 207 -2.16 -6.24 20.10
CA ARG A 207 -3.60 -6.50 20.23
C ARG A 207 -4.06 -7.80 19.55
N ALA A 208 -3.21 -8.42 18.74
CA ALA A 208 -3.54 -9.64 17.99
C ALA A 208 -4.01 -10.78 18.90
N GLY A 209 -3.40 -10.94 20.07
CA GLY A 209 -3.75 -11.96 21.05
C GLY A 209 -5.18 -11.86 21.60
N ALA A 210 -5.78 -10.65 21.64
CA ALA A 210 -7.17 -10.45 22.04
C ALA A 210 -8.16 -11.13 21.05
N TYR A 211 -7.72 -11.43 19.84
CA TYR A 211 -8.52 -12.11 18.80
C TYR A 211 -8.00 -13.51 18.47
N ASN A 212 -7.14 -14.09 19.31
CA ASN A 212 -6.48 -15.38 19.04
C ASN A 212 -5.66 -15.37 17.72
N LEU A 213 -5.14 -14.22 17.33
CA LEU A 213 -4.22 -14.10 16.20
C LEU A 213 -2.77 -14.13 16.67
N GLU A 214 -1.89 -14.61 15.80
CA GLU A 214 -0.43 -14.57 15.99
C GLU A 214 0.05 -13.12 16.02
N LYS A 215 0.95 -12.78 16.96
CA LYS A 215 1.67 -11.51 16.95
C LYS A 215 2.72 -11.54 15.86
N VAL A 216 2.54 -10.73 14.80
CA VAL A 216 3.44 -10.65 13.66
C VAL A 216 3.93 -9.22 13.50
N VAL A 217 5.21 -9.00 13.74
CA VAL A 217 5.92 -7.73 13.50
C VAL A 217 7.02 -7.99 12.49
N VAL A 218 7.10 -7.17 11.44
CA VAL A 218 8.10 -7.29 10.37
C VAL A 218 8.81 -5.96 10.14
N ASP A 219 10.03 -6.01 9.64
CA ASP A 219 10.70 -4.83 9.10
C ASP A 219 10.03 -4.42 7.78
N GLY A 220 9.19 -3.39 7.82
CA GLY A 220 8.46 -2.88 6.67
C GLY A 220 9.35 -2.25 5.59
N ASN A 221 10.64 -2.04 5.86
CA ASN A 221 11.62 -1.56 4.90
C ASN A 221 12.43 -2.72 4.26
N ASP A 222 12.27 -3.96 4.73
CA ASP A 222 12.83 -5.15 4.12
C ASP A 222 11.80 -5.84 3.21
N ALA A 223 11.91 -5.61 1.90
CA ALA A 223 10.94 -6.15 0.95
C ALA A 223 10.95 -7.69 0.88
N ASP A 224 12.08 -8.37 1.14
CA ASP A 224 12.12 -9.85 1.19
C ASP A 224 11.33 -10.36 2.39
N GLU A 225 11.50 -9.75 3.58
CA GLU A 225 10.78 -10.14 4.79
C GLU A 225 9.28 -9.90 4.66
N VAL A 226 8.89 -8.73 4.14
CA VAL A 226 7.47 -8.42 3.88
C VAL A 226 6.88 -9.39 2.87
N TYR A 227 7.58 -9.69 1.76
CA TYR A 227 7.12 -10.61 0.73
C TYR A 227 6.88 -12.03 1.28
N LEU A 228 7.84 -12.58 2.03
CA LEU A 228 7.71 -13.90 2.63
C LEU A 228 6.50 -14.00 3.57
N ASN A 229 6.28 -12.97 4.38
CA ASN A 229 5.12 -12.91 5.26
C ASN A 229 3.81 -12.71 4.48
N ALA A 230 3.80 -11.88 3.43
CA ALA A 230 2.64 -11.72 2.55
C ALA A 230 2.24 -13.07 1.94
N VAL A 231 3.18 -13.78 1.31
CA VAL A 231 2.94 -15.11 0.72
C VAL A 231 2.44 -16.12 1.77
N LYS A 232 3.10 -16.17 2.94
CA LYS A 232 2.73 -17.08 4.03
C LYS A 232 1.28 -16.87 4.48
N TYR A 233 0.93 -15.64 4.82
CA TYR A 233 -0.38 -15.36 5.43
C TYR A 233 -1.51 -15.29 4.43
N MET A 234 -1.27 -14.82 3.21
CA MET A 234 -2.27 -14.89 2.14
C MET A 234 -2.59 -16.32 1.75
N ASN A 235 -1.56 -17.19 1.60
CA ASN A 235 -1.78 -18.60 1.32
C ASN A 235 -2.50 -19.32 2.47
N ARG A 236 -2.23 -18.96 3.73
CA ARG A 236 -2.96 -19.48 4.89
C ARG A 236 -4.43 -19.07 4.82
N ALA A 237 -4.70 -17.79 4.60
CA ALA A 237 -6.05 -17.26 4.51
C ALA A 237 -6.83 -17.92 3.36
N ARG A 238 -6.23 -18.04 2.18
CA ARG A 238 -6.79 -18.69 0.99
C ARG A 238 -7.18 -20.14 1.21
N LYS A 239 -6.42 -20.86 2.03
CA LYS A 239 -6.68 -22.26 2.40
C LYS A 239 -7.64 -22.44 3.59
N GLY A 240 -8.38 -21.37 3.96
CA GLY A 240 -9.34 -21.42 5.08
C GLY A 240 -8.71 -21.33 6.47
N GLY A 241 -7.42 -20.95 6.56
CA GLY A 241 -6.72 -20.77 7.84
C GLY A 241 -7.10 -19.50 8.60
N GLY A 242 -8.09 -18.73 8.10
CA GLY A 242 -8.61 -17.51 8.70
C GLY A 242 -7.69 -16.29 8.49
N PRO A 243 -8.04 -15.15 9.10
CA PRO A 243 -7.36 -13.87 8.90
C PRO A 243 -5.95 -13.86 9.50
N ALA A 244 -5.15 -12.88 9.05
CA ALA A 244 -3.88 -12.51 9.66
C ALA A 244 -3.85 -11.01 9.98
N LEU A 245 -3.05 -10.64 10.98
CA LEU A 245 -2.71 -9.27 11.31
C LEU A 245 -1.19 -9.15 11.32
N ILE A 246 -0.66 -8.29 10.44
CA ILE A 246 0.78 -8.03 10.29
C ILE A 246 1.03 -6.56 10.61
N GLU A 247 1.98 -6.27 11.47
CA GLU A 247 2.48 -4.93 11.70
C GLU A 247 3.83 -4.75 11.04
N ALA A 248 3.89 -3.90 10.01
CA ALA A 248 5.09 -3.59 9.26
C ALA A 248 5.67 -2.27 9.77
N MET A 249 6.83 -2.34 10.43
CA MET A 249 7.54 -1.19 10.97
C MET A 249 8.23 -0.42 9.83
N THR A 250 7.85 0.81 9.63
CA THR A 250 8.33 1.64 8.52
C THR A 250 8.45 3.10 8.94
N TYR A 251 8.74 3.99 7.98
CA TYR A 251 8.79 5.41 8.24
C TYR A 251 8.43 6.22 7.00
N ARG A 252 7.62 7.23 7.20
CA ARG A 252 7.20 8.18 6.19
C ARG A 252 8.29 9.26 6.01
N HIS A 253 8.93 9.35 4.84
CA HIS A 253 10.00 10.34 4.61
C HIS A 253 9.47 11.77 4.54
N SER A 254 8.33 11.99 3.92
CA SER A 254 7.65 13.29 3.87
C SER A 254 6.80 13.53 5.12
N GLY A 255 6.25 14.72 5.28
CA GLY A 255 5.23 15.01 6.29
C GLY A 255 3.96 14.17 6.11
N HIS A 256 2.96 14.39 6.95
CA HIS A 256 1.68 13.67 6.86
C HIS A 256 1.02 13.85 5.51
N SER A 257 0.86 15.09 5.09
CA SER A 257 0.51 15.48 3.73
C SER A 257 1.68 16.22 3.08
N ARG A 258 1.60 16.46 1.78
CA ARG A 258 2.64 17.17 1.05
C ARG A 258 2.87 18.62 1.52
N ALA A 259 1.89 19.24 2.17
CA ALA A 259 1.99 20.60 2.72
C ALA A 259 2.55 20.62 4.15
N ASP A 260 2.72 19.46 4.78
CA ASP A 260 3.19 19.34 6.14
C ASP A 260 4.73 19.40 6.21
N PRO A 261 5.32 20.41 6.89
CA PRO A 261 6.76 20.52 7.04
C PRO A 261 7.38 19.56 8.08
N ALA A 262 6.58 18.71 8.72
CA ALA A 262 6.98 17.70 9.70
C ALA A 262 7.80 18.22 10.91
N LYS A 263 7.55 19.45 11.36
CA LYS A 263 8.28 20.08 12.48
C LYS A 263 8.05 19.42 13.85
N TYR A 264 7.11 18.51 13.96
CA TYR A 264 6.83 17.72 15.18
C TYR A 264 7.81 16.57 15.39
N ARG A 265 8.64 16.26 14.40
CA ARG A 265 9.64 15.19 14.50
C ARG A 265 10.84 15.60 15.32
N PRO A 266 11.38 14.71 16.16
CA PRO A 266 12.65 14.95 16.83
C PRO A 266 13.79 15.17 15.83
N GLU A 267 14.75 15.99 16.20
CA GLU A 267 15.97 16.21 15.40
C GLU A 267 16.73 14.90 15.16
N GLY A 268 17.20 14.70 13.93
CA GLY A 268 17.96 13.52 13.52
C GLY A 268 17.11 12.25 13.34
N GLU A 269 15.79 12.27 13.57
CA GLU A 269 14.95 11.09 13.39
C GLU A 269 14.82 10.71 11.91
N LEU A 270 14.52 11.68 11.06
CA LEU A 270 14.42 11.45 9.62
C LEU A 270 15.74 10.92 9.05
N GLU A 271 16.87 11.51 9.44
CA GLU A 271 18.20 11.10 8.97
C GLU A 271 18.54 9.65 9.35
N ARG A 272 18.12 9.21 10.54
CA ARG A 272 18.26 7.79 10.93
C ARG A 272 17.46 6.87 10.05
N TRP A 273 16.23 7.24 9.71
CA TRP A 273 15.37 6.44 8.84
C TRP A 273 15.77 6.48 7.36
N LEU A 274 16.32 7.59 6.87
CA LEU A 274 16.87 7.68 5.52
C LEU A 274 18.04 6.72 5.29
N LYS A 275 18.80 6.38 6.33
CA LYS A 275 19.82 5.31 6.26
C LYS A 275 19.22 3.92 6.07
N ARG A 276 17.92 3.79 6.31
CA ARG A 276 17.13 2.58 6.12
C ARG A 276 16.10 2.72 5.01
N ASP A 277 16.35 3.62 4.05
CA ASP A 277 15.50 3.79 2.88
C ASP A 277 15.33 2.45 2.14
N PRO A 278 14.10 1.95 1.94
CA PRO A 278 13.86 0.64 1.35
C PRO A 278 14.46 0.47 -0.06
N CYS A 279 14.43 1.51 -0.89
CA CYS A 279 15.02 1.45 -2.23
C CYS A 279 16.55 1.36 -2.17
N VAL A 280 17.19 2.08 -1.22
CA VAL A 280 18.65 2.08 -1.06
C VAL A 280 19.15 0.74 -0.53
N ILE A 281 18.56 0.25 0.57
CA ILE A 281 18.98 -1.04 1.15
C ILE A 281 18.71 -2.19 0.19
N TYR A 282 17.66 -2.11 -0.61
CA TYR A 282 17.35 -3.17 -1.57
C TYR A 282 18.30 -3.16 -2.78
N ARG A 283 18.68 -1.98 -3.27
CA ARG A 283 19.74 -1.80 -4.26
C ARG A 283 21.05 -2.46 -3.82
N GLU A 284 21.49 -2.14 -2.60
CA GLU A 284 22.69 -2.75 -2.02
C GLU A 284 22.60 -4.27 -1.89
N ARG A 285 21.42 -4.78 -1.52
CA ARG A 285 21.16 -6.22 -1.45
C ARG A 285 21.32 -6.88 -2.81
N LEU A 286 20.76 -6.31 -3.88
CA LEU A 286 20.89 -6.84 -5.24
C LEU A 286 22.34 -6.89 -5.70
N LEU A 287 23.13 -5.86 -5.42
CA LEU A 287 24.56 -5.83 -5.75
C LEU A 287 25.33 -6.93 -5.00
N LYS A 288 25.06 -7.10 -3.69
CA LYS A 288 25.65 -8.17 -2.86
C LYS A 288 25.28 -9.57 -3.37
N LEU A 289 24.13 -9.72 -4.02
CA LEU A 289 23.66 -10.96 -4.64
C LEU A 289 24.16 -11.16 -6.08
N GLY A 290 25.05 -10.28 -6.55
CA GLY A 290 25.68 -10.41 -7.87
C GLY A 290 24.88 -9.82 -9.03
N VAL A 291 23.88 -8.99 -8.77
CA VAL A 291 23.28 -8.14 -9.81
C VAL A 291 24.25 -7.02 -10.14
N THR A 292 24.53 -6.76 -11.42
CA THR A 292 25.51 -5.77 -11.84
C THR A 292 24.99 -4.34 -11.66
N GLU A 293 25.89 -3.38 -11.44
CA GLU A 293 25.57 -1.95 -11.43
C GLU A 293 24.86 -1.51 -12.73
N ALA A 294 25.27 -2.05 -13.87
CA ALA A 294 24.65 -1.75 -15.15
C ALA A 294 23.18 -2.19 -15.19
N THR A 295 22.86 -3.36 -14.64
CA THR A 295 21.49 -3.85 -14.55
C THR A 295 20.65 -2.94 -13.66
N VAL A 296 21.15 -2.57 -12.50
CA VAL A 296 20.46 -1.68 -11.54
C VAL A 296 20.22 -0.31 -12.18
N ALA A 297 21.23 0.28 -12.80
CA ALA A 297 21.12 1.57 -13.47
C ALA A 297 20.10 1.56 -14.63
N GLU A 298 20.02 0.46 -15.39
CA GLU A 298 19.02 0.33 -16.45
C GLU A 298 17.59 0.21 -15.88
N MET A 299 17.41 -0.48 -14.74
CA MET A 299 16.11 -0.54 -14.05
C MET A 299 15.68 0.84 -13.55
N GLU A 300 16.60 1.61 -12.98
CA GLU A 300 16.33 2.99 -12.53
C GLU A 300 15.94 3.90 -13.70
N LYS A 301 16.67 3.82 -14.81
CA LYS A 301 16.38 4.57 -16.03
C LYS A 301 15.03 4.20 -16.64
N GLU A 302 14.71 2.91 -16.70
CA GLU A 302 13.44 2.43 -17.25
C GLU A 302 12.24 2.85 -16.38
N ALA A 303 12.36 2.78 -15.05
CA ALA A 303 11.34 3.26 -14.14
C ALA A 303 11.08 4.76 -14.31
N MET A 304 12.14 5.57 -14.47
CA MET A 304 12.01 7.00 -14.74
C MET A 304 11.35 7.27 -16.08
N ARG A 305 11.75 6.55 -17.15
CA ARG A 305 11.15 6.67 -18.48
C ARG A 305 9.64 6.43 -18.44
N LYS A 306 9.19 5.38 -17.73
CA LYS A 306 7.76 5.08 -17.56
C LYS A 306 7.01 6.22 -16.88
N VAL A 307 7.60 6.79 -15.84
CA VAL A 307 7.00 7.92 -15.11
C VAL A 307 6.95 9.18 -15.99
N ASP A 308 7.98 9.43 -16.81
CA ASP A 308 8.00 10.55 -17.75
C ASP A 308 6.91 10.41 -18.82
N GLU A 309 6.76 9.25 -19.39
CA GLU A 309 5.70 8.94 -20.37
C GLU A 309 4.31 9.10 -19.74
N ALA A 310 4.09 8.50 -18.57
CA ALA A 310 2.84 8.64 -17.83
C ALA A 310 2.50 10.10 -17.52
N THR A 311 3.52 10.89 -17.15
CA THR A 311 3.39 12.33 -16.88
C THR A 311 2.99 13.10 -18.13
N ALA A 312 3.60 12.79 -19.27
CA ALA A 312 3.29 13.44 -20.55
C ALA A 312 1.84 13.17 -20.97
N ILE A 313 1.38 11.92 -20.87
CA ILE A 313 -0.01 11.52 -21.14
C ILE A 313 -0.97 12.28 -20.24
N ALA A 314 -0.71 12.28 -18.93
CA ALA A 314 -1.58 12.94 -17.97
C ALA A 314 -1.65 14.46 -18.15
N LYS A 315 -0.52 15.12 -18.46
CA LYS A 315 -0.49 16.57 -18.76
C LYS A 315 -1.22 16.93 -20.05
N ALA A 316 -1.18 16.08 -21.06
CA ALA A 316 -1.84 16.30 -22.36
C ALA A 316 -3.36 16.09 -22.28
N SER A 317 -3.85 15.37 -21.29
CA SER A 317 -5.28 15.12 -21.13
C SER A 317 -6.04 16.37 -20.71
N PRO A 318 -7.23 16.62 -21.29
CA PRO A 318 -8.07 17.77 -20.93
C PRO A 318 -8.66 17.62 -19.52
N PRO A 319 -9.17 18.70 -18.92
CA PRO A 319 -9.99 18.60 -17.72
C PRO A 319 -11.31 17.86 -18.02
N PRO A 320 -11.93 17.20 -17.03
CA PRO A 320 -13.21 16.53 -17.19
C PRO A 320 -14.29 17.50 -17.64
N ARG A 321 -15.24 17.02 -18.45
CA ARG A 321 -16.38 17.81 -18.87
C ARG A 321 -17.34 18.03 -17.71
N VAL A 322 -17.91 19.23 -17.61
CA VAL A 322 -18.85 19.59 -16.53
C VAL A 322 -20.12 18.75 -16.57
N ASP A 323 -20.62 18.40 -17.79
CA ASP A 323 -21.78 17.54 -17.97
C ASP A 323 -21.57 16.08 -17.52
N GLY A 324 -20.34 15.72 -17.16
CA GLY A 324 -19.99 14.43 -16.56
C GLY A 324 -20.19 14.35 -15.04
N ILE A 325 -20.54 15.46 -14.36
CA ILE A 325 -20.60 15.51 -12.89
C ILE A 325 -21.68 14.60 -12.31
N GLU A 326 -22.80 14.44 -13.02
CA GLU A 326 -23.92 13.59 -12.61
C GLU A 326 -23.79 12.13 -13.09
N LYS A 327 -22.79 11.84 -13.93
CA LYS A 327 -22.57 10.48 -14.45
C LYS A 327 -21.80 9.62 -13.46
N ASN A 328 -22.11 8.33 -13.45
CA ASN A 328 -21.45 7.32 -12.60
C ASN A 328 -21.61 7.57 -11.08
N VAL A 329 -22.69 8.23 -10.69
CA VAL A 329 -23.08 8.42 -9.28
C VAL A 329 -23.77 7.16 -8.75
N TRP A 330 -24.60 6.55 -9.58
CA TRP A 330 -25.36 5.33 -9.28
C TRP A 330 -25.05 4.23 -10.28
N ALA A 331 -25.04 2.99 -9.81
CA ALA A 331 -24.78 1.82 -10.66
C ALA A 331 -25.85 1.62 -11.76
N ASP A 332 -27.07 2.08 -11.53
CA ASP A 332 -28.23 1.99 -12.44
C ASP A 332 -28.43 3.27 -13.28
N GLY A 333 -27.47 4.20 -13.28
CA GLY A 333 -27.58 5.47 -13.99
C GLY A 333 -28.48 6.50 -13.34
N GLY A 334 -29.01 6.21 -12.14
CA GLY A 334 -29.93 7.11 -11.41
C GLY A 334 -31.40 6.87 -11.77
N SER A 335 -32.10 6.15 -10.91
CA SER A 335 -33.53 5.91 -11.07
C SER A 335 -34.33 7.16 -10.75
N ALA A 336 -35.46 7.39 -11.48
CA ALA A 336 -36.30 8.59 -11.34
C ALA A 336 -36.86 8.80 -9.91
N TRP A 337 -36.97 7.76 -9.09
CA TRP A 337 -37.42 7.83 -7.69
C TRP A 337 -36.35 8.36 -6.72
N ARG A 338 -35.11 8.56 -7.19
CA ARG A 338 -33.98 9.10 -6.38
C ARG A 338 -33.78 10.60 -6.57
N ASN A 339 -34.57 11.25 -7.43
CA ASN A 339 -34.50 12.69 -7.69
C ASN A 339 -35.58 13.42 -6.88
#